data_dce507fdb6ffcfc3ead830b2cff160b7
#
_entry.id   dce507fdb6ffcfc3ead830b2cff160b7
#
_cell.length_a   1.000
_cell.length_b   1.000
_cell.length_c   1.000
_cell.angle_alpha   90.00
_cell.angle_beta   90.00
_cell.angle_gamma   90.00
#
_symmetry.space_group_name_H-M   'P 1'
#
loop_
_entity.id
_entity.type
_entity.pdbx_description
1 polymer ?
#
loop_
_entity_poly.entity_id
_entity_poly.type
_entity_poly.pdbx_seq_one_letter_code
_entity_poly.pdbx_strand_id
1 'polypeptide(L)'
;MRVNKEIIQKNLKEDIFIKISEASDDLGVDSYVVGGYVRDLCLRRPVKKDIDVMCVGSGIELAQNFYKRIRPNITPAKINIFKRFGTAMIKFNNYNIEFVGARKESYSNDSRKPSIEEGTFLDDMLRRDFTINTLAIRLNKNYFGELIDTFGGIDDIEKGIIKTPTDPDKTFSDDPLRMLRAIRFSCELNFDIDMNTQNSIKKNSNRLEILSSERISDEINKILMSETPSNGFKNLEKLNLLNHVLPELIDLKGVEEVEGQTHKDNFYHTLEVVDNISRNTENVWLRWAALLHDIGKAPTKKFSKKIGWTFHGHEFI
;
A
#
# COMPACT_ATOMS: atom_id res chain seq x y z
N MET A 1 -1.02 21.90 8.24
CA MET A 1 -2.23 22.17 7.39
C MET A 1 -3.44 21.65 8.14
N ARG A 2 -4.34 22.49 8.68
CA ARG A 2 -5.51 21.97 9.41
C ARG A 2 -6.39 21.20 8.44
N VAL A 3 -6.66 19.92 8.74
CA VAL A 3 -7.61 19.13 7.96
C VAL A 3 -8.94 19.89 7.95
N ASN A 4 -9.38 20.31 6.77
CA ASN A 4 -10.52 21.19 6.64
C ASN A 4 -11.81 20.37 6.86
N LYS A 5 -12.49 20.60 8.01
CA LYS A 5 -13.78 19.99 8.33
C LYS A 5 -14.79 20.13 7.17
N GLU A 6 -14.71 21.23 6.42
CA GLU A 6 -15.60 21.46 5.27
C GLU A 6 -15.40 20.44 4.15
N ILE A 7 -14.14 20.01 3.90
CA ILE A 7 -13.85 18.98 2.88
C ILE A 7 -14.45 17.63 3.31
N ILE A 8 -14.27 17.25 4.58
CA ILE A 8 -14.87 16.04 5.12
C ILE A 8 -16.40 16.10 4.98
N GLN A 9 -17.02 17.18 5.48
CA GLN A 9 -18.47 17.36 5.40
C GLN A 9 -19.01 17.36 3.97
N LYS A 10 -18.28 17.99 3.01
CA LYS A 10 -18.68 18.00 1.61
C LYS A 10 -18.72 16.59 1.02
N ASN A 11 -17.70 15.78 1.27
CA ASN A 11 -17.60 14.42 0.74
C ASN A 11 -18.58 13.45 1.42
N LEU A 12 -18.87 13.64 2.71
CA LEU A 12 -19.84 12.81 3.44
C LEU A 12 -21.33 13.17 3.16
N LYS A 13 -21.62 14.25 2.44
CA LYS A 13 -22.99 14.57 2.01
C LYS A 13 -23.57 13.59 0.98
N GLU A 14 -22.75 12.72 0.40
CA GLU A 14 -23.25 11.71 -0.52
C GLU A 14 -24.18 10.71 0.18
N ASP A 15 -25.27 10.37 -0.50
CA ASP A 15 -26.34 9.50 -0.01
C ASP A 15 -25.85 8.16 0.59
N ILE A 16 -24.72 7.66 0.07
CA ILE A 16 -24.07 6.45 0.55
C ILE A 16 -23.71 6.51 2.04
N PHE A 17 -23.09 7.60 2.49
CA PHE A 17 -22.64 7.74 3.89
C PHE A 17 -23.82 7.95 4.84
N ILE A 18 -24.87 8.65 4.38
CA ILE A 18 -26.09 8.84 5.14
C ILE A 18 -26.79 7.49 5.37
N LYS A 19 -26.90 6.67 4.32
CA LYS A 19 -27.51 5.33 4.42
C LYS A 19 -26.69 4.36 5.27
N ILE A 20 -25.36 4.47 5.25
CA ILE A 20 -24.49 3.68 6.15
C ILE A 20 -24.69 4.14 7.61
N SER A 21 -24.75 5.45 7.84
CA SER A 21 -25.06 6.01 9.18
C SER A 21 -26.35 5.45 9.74
N GLU A 22 -27.45 5.55 8.97
CA GLU A 22 -28.75 5.03 9.35
C GLU A 22 -28.72 3.51 9.63
N ALA A 23 -27.98 2.74 8.79
CA ALA A 23 -27.86 1.30 8.97
C ALA A 23 -27.09 0.94 10.24
N SER A 24 -26.09 1.75 10.61
CA SER A 24 -25.30 1.56 11.82
C SER A 24 -26.08 1.91 13.07
N ASP A 25 -26.81 3.03 13.03
CA ASP A 25 -27.63 3.48 14.17
C ASP A 25 -28.77 2.51 14.46
N ASP A 26 -29.40 1.91 13.42
CA ASP A 26 -30.42 0.87 13.60
C ASP A 26 -29.90 -0.41 14.26
N LEU A 27 -28.63 -0.75 14.02
CA LEU A 27 -27.98 -1.90 14.65
C LEU A 27 -27.38 -1.56 16.01
N GLY A 28 -27.31 -0.27 16.37
CA GLY A 28 -26.67 0.19 17.60
C GLY A 28 -25.15 -0.06 17.62
N VAL A 29 -24.50 -0.05 16.44
CA VAL A 29 -23.05 -0.26 16.32
C VAL A 29 -22.32 1.02 15.93
N ASP A 30 -21.15 1.25 16.49
CA ASP A 30 -20.24 2.30 16.03
C ASP A 30 -19.67 1.94 14.66
N SER A 31 -19.69 2.88 13.71
CA SER A 31 -19.18 2.69 12.36
C SER A 31 -18.31 3.85 11.88
N TYR A 32 -17.36 3.52 11.01
CA TYR A 32 -16.32 4.44 10.58
C TYR A 32 -15.94 4.20 9.12
N VAL A 33 -15.70 5.26 8.36
CA VAL A 33 -14.86 5.16 7.15
C VAL A 33 -13.41 5.19 7.58
N VAL A 34 -12.57 4.32 7.00
CA VAL A 34 -11.19 4.15 7.45
C VAL A 34 -10.20 4.03 6.28
N GLY A 35 -8.92 4.12 6.59
CA GLY A 35 -7.84 3.77 5.67
C GLY A 35 -7.61 4.77 4.54
N GLY A 36 -7.38 4.25 3.32
CA GLY A 36 -6.94 5.04 2.16
C GLY A 36 -7.88 6.17 1.77
N TYR A 37 -9.19 5.97 1.89
CA TYR A 37 -10.18 7.02 1.59
C TYR A 37 -9.99 8.24 2.51
N VAL A 38 -9.85 8.02 3.81
CA VAL A 38 -9.69 9.12 4.80
C VAL A 38 -8.35 9.83 4.62
N ARG A 39 -7.27 9.04 4.41
CA ARG A 39 -5.95 9.60 4.10
C ARG A 39 -6.00 10.51 2.87
N ASP A 40 -6.61 10.05 1.78
CA ASP A 40 -6.64 10.79 0.52
C ASP A 40 -7.50 12.06 0.65
N LEU A 41 -8.57 12.04 1.45
CA LEU A 41 -9.31 13.24 1.86
C LEU A 41 -8.42 14.24 2.60
N CYS A 42 -7.64 13.77 3.57
CA CYS A 42 -6.72 14.62 4.33
C CYS A 42 -5.64 15.23 3.44
N LEU A 43 -5.16 14.48 2.43
CA LEU A 43 -4.19 14.91 1.43
C LEU A 43 -4.79 15.80 0.33
N ARG A 44 -6.11 16.00 0.32
CA ARG A 44 -6.84 16.70 -0.75
C ARG A 44 -6.61 16.09 -2.14
N ARG A 45 -6.34 14.79 -2.17
CA ARG A 45 -6.24 14.01 -3.42
C ARG A 45 -7.64 13.61 -3.89
N PRO A 46 -7.80 13.30 -5.19
CA PRO A 46 -9.03 12.68 -5.67
C PRO A 46 -9.30 11.39 -4.89
N VAL A 47 -10.43 11.32 -4.20
CA VAL A 47 -10.79 10.10 -3.45
C VAL A 47 -11.23 9.01 -4.39
N LYS A 48 -10.73 7.81 -4.16
CA LYS A 48 -11.16 6.61 -4.87
C LYS A 48 -12.58 6.24 -4.46
N LYS A 49 -13.26 5.52 -5.33
CA LYS A 49 -14.62 5.01 -5.06
C LYS A 49 -14.61 3.66 -4.33
N ASP A 50 -13.45 3.25 -3.84
CA ASP A 50 -13.29 2.10 -2.95
C ASP A 50 -13.30 2.62 -1.51
N ILE A 51 -14.29 2.19 -0.73
CA ILE A 51 -14.53 2.68 0.63
C ILE A 51 -14.49 1.50 1.58
N ASP A 52 -13.63 1.59 2.58
CA ASP A 52 -13.59 0.65 3.69
C ASP A 52 -14.43 1.20 4.84
N VAL A 53 -15.50 0.48 5.20
CA VAL A 53 -16.36 0.77 6.33
C VAL A 53 -16.11 -0.26 7.43
N MET A 54 -15.59 0.20 8.55
CA MET A 54 -15.36 -0.62 9.74
C MET A 54 -16.46 -0.36 10.76
N CYS A 55 -16.96 -1.39 11.42
CA CYS A 55 -17.86 -1.26 12.57
C CYS A 55 -17.36 -2.07 13.78
N VAL A 56 -17.71 -1.62 14.97
CA VAL A 56 -17.49 -2.38 16.21
C VAL A 56 -18.64 -3.38 16.34
N GLY A 57 -18.43 -4.59 15.81
CA GLY A 57 -19.43 -5.63 15.65
C GLY A 57 -19.33 -6.33 14.29
N SER A 58 -20.44 -6.89 13.81
CA SER A 58 -20.49 -7.67 12.57
C SER A 58 -20.55 -6.79 11.31
N GLY A 59 -19.44 -6.73 10.54
CA GLY A 59 -19.43 -6.09 9.24
C GLY A 59 -20.42 -6.69 8.24
N ILE A 60 -20.70 -8.00 8.35
CA ILE A 60 -21.69 -8.68 7.50
C ILE A 60 -23.11 -8.20 7.82
N GLU A 61 -23.47 -8.06 9.11
CA GLU A 61 -24.79 -7.57 9.50
C GLU A 61 -25.02 -6.11 9.10
N LEU A 62 -23.97 -5.27 9.26
CA LEU A 62 -24.02 -3.89 8.80
C LEU A 62 -24.22 -3.82 7.28
N ALA A 63 -23.48 -4.62 6.51
CA ALA A 63 -23.64 -4.71 5.06
C ALA A 63 -25.05 -5.15 4.66
N GLN A 64 -25.62 -6.14 5.35
CA GLN A 64 -26.98 -6.63 5.09
C GLN A 64 -28.04 -5.58 5.41
N ASN A 65 -27.88 -4.80 6.49
CA ASN A 65 -28.79 -3.74 6.85
C ASN A 65 -28.70 -2.58 5.83
N PHE A 66 -27.49 -2.16 5.48
CA PHE A 66 -27.28 -1.18 4.42
C PHE A 66 -27.89 -1.66 3.08
N TYR A 67 -27.67 -2.92 2.69
CA TYR A 67 -28.22 -3.51 1.47
C TYR A 67 -29.76 -3.44 1.40
N LYS A 68 -30.45 -3.72 2.53
CA LYS A 68 -31.93 -3.59 2.59
C LYS A 68 -32.40 -2.17 2.28
N ARG A 69 -31.64 -1.14 2.67
CA ARG A 69 -31.97 0.28 2.46
C ARG A 69 -31.77 0.73 1.03
N ILE A 70 -30.77 0.16 0.34
CA ILE A 70 -30.47 0.56 -1.05
C ILE A 70 -31.26 -0.26 -2.09
N ARG A 71 -31.67 -1.48 -1.76
CA ARG A 71 -32.31 -2.42 -2.68
C ARG A 71 -33.52 -1.87 -3.44
N PRO A 72 -34.41 -1.05 -2.87
CA PRO A 72 -35.55 -0.49 -3.59
C PRO A 72 -35.15 0.39 -4.79
N ASN A 73 -33.95 0.93 -4.79
CA ASN A 73 -33.49 1.95 -5.74
C ASN A 73 -32.47 1.42 -6.76
N ILE A 74 -32.15 0.10 -6.74
CA ILE A 74 -31.06 -0.46 -7.57
C ILE A 74 -31.41 -1.84 -8.09
N THR A 75 -31.25 -2.01 -9.41
CA THR A 75 -31.31 -3.32 -10.07
C THR A 75 -30.05 -3.52 -10.90
N PRO A 76 -29.28 -4.61 -10.75
CA PRO A 76 -29.27 -5.55 -9.64
C PRO A 76 -28.12 -5.25 -8.64
N ALA A 77 -28.43 -4.80 -7.44
CA ALA A 77 -27.44 -4.75 -6.38
C ALA A 77 -27.06 -6.19 -5.97
N LYS A 78 -25.76 -6.47 -5.84
CA LYS A 78 -25.28 -7.73 -5.29
C LYS A 78 -24.50 -7.45 -4.03
N ILE A 79 -24.77 -8.24 -2.98
CA ILE A 79 -23.95 -8.33 -1.79
C ILE A 79 -23.09 -9.59 -1.91
N ASN A 80 -21.78 -9.44 -1.84
CA ASN A 80 -20.84 -10.55 -1.77
C ASN A 80 -20.39 -10.71 -0.32
N ILE A 81 -20.69 -11.84 0.28
CA ILE A 81 -20.38 -12.14 1.69
C ILE A 81 -19.22 -13.12 1.75
N PHE A 82 -18.17 -12.74 2.48
CA PHE A 82 -16.96 -13.53 2.70
C PHE A 82 -16.93 -14.00 4.16
N LYS A 83 -17.76 -15.01 4.49
CA LYS A 83 -17.97 -15.50 5.86
C LYS A 83 -16.67 -15.82 6.59
N ARG A 84 -15.68 -16.43 5.90
CA ARG A 84 -14.38 -16.78 6.49
C ARG A 84 -13.59 -15.57 7.00
N PHE A 85 -13.81 -14.39 6.40
CA PHE A 85 -13.10 -13.15 6.73
C PHE A 85 -13.95 -12.18 7.55
N GLY A 86 -15.24 -12.51 7.79
CA GLY A 86 -16.16 -11.62 8.48
C GLY A 86 -16.46 -10.34 7.70
N THR A 87 -16.28 -10.34 6.36
CA THR A 87 -16.44 -9.16 5.53
C THR A 87 -17.54 -9.32 4.50
N ALA A 88 -18.07 -8.21 4.01
CA ALA A 88 -18.99 -8.17 2.89
C ALA A 88 -18.69 -6.99 1.96
N MET A 89 -18.90 -7.18 0.67
CA MET A 89 -18.68 -6.16 -0.35
C MET A 89 -19.98 -5.85 -1.09
N ILE A 90 -20.27 -4.58 -1.30
CA ILE A 90 -21.43 -4.07 -2.03
C ILE A 90 -20.97 -3.05 -3.07
N LYS A 91 -21.47 -3.21 -4.31
CA LYS A 91 -21.35 -2.16 -5.33
C LYS A 91 -22.60 -1.29 -5.31
N PHE A 92 -22.40 0.01 -5.17
CA PHE A 92 -23.48 1.00 -5.16
C PHE A 92 -23.05 2.30 -5.83
N ASN A 93 -23.76 2.77 -6.84
CA ASN A 93 -23.52 4.04 -7.54
C ASN A 93 -22.05 4.30 -7.90
N ASN A 94 -21.34 3.34 -8.48
CA ASN A 94 -19.93 3.37 -8.80
C ASN A 94 -18.97 3.28 -7.57
N TYR A 95 -19.49 3.12 -6.34
CA TYR A 95 -18.70 2.81 -5.18
C TYR A 95 -18.56 1.30 -4.97
N ASN A 96 -17.35 0.87 -4.62
CA ASN A 96 -17.11 -0.45 -4.06
C ASN A 96 -16.97 -0.26 -2.55
N ILE A 97 -17.89 -0.82 -1.78
CA ILE A 97 -17.89 -0.65 -0.33
C ILE A 97 -17.56 -1.99 0.30
N GLU A 98 -16.48 -2.03 1.05
CA GLU A 98 -16.15 -3.17 1.89
C GLU A 98 -16.57 -2.90 3.34
N PHE A 99 -17.39 -3.79 3.90
CA PHE A 99 -17.81 -3.75 5.30
C PHE A 99 -17.03 -4.77 6.08
N VAL A 100 -16.37 -4.32 7.15
CA VAL A 100 -15.54 -5.17 8.01
C VAL A 100 -15.89 -4.94 9.48
N GLY A 101 -15.86 -6.01 10.28
CA GLY A 101 -15.90 -5.87 11.73
C GLY A 101 -14.54 -5.44 12.26
N ALA A 102 -14.53 -4.62 13.31
CA ALA A 102 -13.32 -4.34 14.06
C ALA A 102 -12.75 -5.65 14.61
N ARG A 103 -11.44 -5.87 14.43
CA ARG A 103 -10.82 -7.12 14.80
C ARG A 103 -9.48 -6.94 15.49
N LYS A 104 -9.21 -7.86 16.39
CA LYS A 104 -7.89 -8.07 16.97
C LYS A 104 -7.20 -9.21 16.24
N GLU A 105 -5.96 -9.00 15.86
CA GLU A 105 -5.15 -10.02 15.18
C GLU A 105 -4.00 -10.46 16.10
N SER A 106 -3.77 -11.77 16.16
CA SER A 106 -2.61 -12.36 16.82
C SER A 106 -1.86 -13.26 15.84
N TYR A 107 -0.53 -13.12 15.78
CA TYR A 107 0.33 -13.79 14.82
C TYR A 107 1.23 -14.79 15.52
N SER A 108 1.52 -15.92 14.87
CA SER A 108 2.59 -16.84 15.25
C SER A 108 3.84 -16.57 14.42
N ASN A 109 5.03 -16.85 14.96
CA ASN A 109 6.32 -16.56 14.30
C ASN A 109 6.46 -17.23 12.91
N ASP A 110 5.83 -18.39 12.71
CA ASP A 110 5.99 -19.20 11.50
C ASP A 110 4.84 -18.99 10.48
N SER A 111 3.89 -18.12 10.78
CA SER A 111 2.76 -17.88 9.90
C SER A 111 2.32 -16.42 9.94
N ARG A 112 2.18 -15.84 8.75
CA ARG A 112 1.54 -14.53 8.57
C ARG A 112 0.01 -14.57 8.62
N LYS A 113 -0.60 -15.76 8.76
CA LYS A 113 -2.06 -15.87 8.88
C LYS A 113 -2.43 -15.61 10.34
N PRO A 114 -3.08 -14.47 10.64
CA PRO A 114 -3.46 -14.18 12.01
C PRO A 114 -4.60 -15.08 12.47
N SER A 115 -4.62 -15.36 13.76
CA SER A 115 -5.87 -15.69 14.47
C SER A 115 -6.65 -14.38 14.62
N ILE A 116 -7.92 -14.41 14.25
CA ILE A 116 -8.80 -13.23 14.22
C ILE A 116 -9.85 -13.38 15.31
N GLU A 117 -9.97 -12.37 16.16
CA GLU A 117 -11.01 -12.25 17.17
C GLU A 117 -11.75 -10.91 16.98
N GLU A 118 -12.97 -10.81 17.49
CA GLU A 118 -13.66 -9.53 17.58
C GLU A 118 -12.85 -8.55 18.42
N GLY A 119 -12.70 -7.33 17.92
CA GLY A 119 -11.87 -6.31 18.54
C GLY A 119 -12.61 -4.99 18.74
N THR A 120 -11.99 -4.13 19.50
CA THR A 120 -12.41 -2.73 19.64
C THR A 120 -11.94 -1.89 18.45
N PHE A 121 -12.41 -0.64 18.37
CA PHE A 121 -11.88 0.35 17.43
C PHE A 121 -10.35 0.47 17.54
N LEU A 122 -9.83 0.53 18.76
CA LEU A 122 -8.40 0.67 18.99
C LEU A 122 -7.60 -0.55 18.53
N ASP A 123 -8.11 -1.77 18.75
CA ASP A 123 -7.47 -2.99 18.27
C ASP A 123 -7.33 -3.00 16.74
N ASP A 124 -8.37 -2.55 16.02
CA ASP A 124 -8.33 -2.45 14.57
C ASP A 124 -7.32 -1.41 14.06
N MET A 125 -7.22 -0.27 14.74
CA MET A 125 -6.25 0.77 14.37
C MET A 125 -4.81 0.33 14.64
N LEU A 126 -4.55 -0.36 15.77
CA LEU A 126 -3.22 -0.84 16.17
C LEU A 126 -2.62 -1.86 15.19
N ARG A 127 -3.45 -2.69 14.53
CA ARG A 127 -2.99 -3.70 13.57
C ARG A 127 -2.70 -3.14 12.17
N ARG A 128 -3.01 -1.87 11.89
CA ARG A 128 -2.77 -1.26 10.58
C ARG A 128 -1.28 -1.02 10.35
N ASP A 129 -0.93 -0.86 9.08
CA ASP A 129 0.47 -0.75 8.64
C ASP A 129 1.13 0.58 9.03
N PHE A 130 0.49 1.73 8.73
CA PHE A 130 1.07 3.05 8.92
C PHE A 130 0.07 4.02 9.53
N THR A 131 0.59 4.99 10.30
CA THR A 131 -0.20 6.04 10.97
C THR A 131 -1.14 6.78 10.03
N ILE A 132 -0.69 7.08 8.81
CA ILE A 132 -1.49 7.74 7.78
C ILE A 132 -2.71 6.92 7.32
N ASN A 133 -2.73 5.61 7.59
CA ASN A 133 -3.83 4.70 7.27
C ASN A 133 -4.68 4.34 8.51
N THR A 134 -4.34 4.88 9.70
CA THR A 134 -5.14 4.71 10.93
C THR A 134 -6.19 5.80 11.12
N LEU A 135 -6.27 6.74 10.20
CA LEU A 135 -7.29 7.79 10.24
C LEU A 135 -8.67 7.20 10.01
N ALA A 136 -9.64 7.67 10.79
CA ALA A 136 -11.02 7.23 10.70
C ALA A 136 -11.98 8.42 10.76
N ILE A 137 -13.13 8.31 10.08
CA ILE A 137 -14.22 9.28 10.18
C ILE A 137 -15.46 8.56 10.67
N ARG A 138 -16.04 9.04 11.76
CA ARG A 138 -17.24 8.46 12.38
C ARG A 138 -18.47 8.68 11.52
N LEU A 139 -19.32 7.66 11.39
CA LEU A 139 -20.52 7.72 10.57
C LEU A 139 -21.81 7.77 11.38
N ASN A 140 -21.80 7.44 12.68
CA ASN A 140 -23.00 7.50 13.52
C ASN A 140 -23.54 8.92 13.61
N LYS A 141 -24.86 9.07 13.57
CA LYS A 141 -25.58 10.36 13.48
C LYS A 141 -25.09 11.42 14.48
N ASN A 142 -24.87 11.04 15.73
CA ASN A 142 -24.47 11.99 16.79
C ASN A 142 -23.05 12.55 16.64
N TYR A 143 -22.19 11.85 15.87
CA TYR A 143 -20.78 12.18 15.67
C TYR A 143 -20.39 12.17 14.18
N PHE A 144 -21.38 12.30 13.31
CA PHE A 144 -21.19 12.19 11.86
C PHE A 144 -20.17 13.20 11.34
N GLY A 145 -19.13 12.67 10.69
CA GLY A 145 -18.02 13.46 10.14
C GLY A 145 -16.93 13.83 11.15
N GLU A 146 -16.97 13.29 12.37
CA GLU A 146 -15.87 13.44 13.33
C GLU A 146 -14.64 12.65 12.84
N LEU A 147 -13.52 13.37 12.67
CA LEU A 147 -12.24 12.77 12.31
C LEU A 147 -11.52 12.31 13.58
N ILE A 148 -11.11 11.04 13.59
CA ILE A 148 -10.37 10.41 14.67
C ILE A 148 -8.95 10.13 14.20
N ASP A 149 -7.98 10.64 14.94
CA ASP A 149 -6.54 10.42 14.75
C ASP A 149 -5.90 10.02 16.08
N THR A 150 -5.80 8.74 16.33
CA THR A 150 -5.26 8.20 17.58
C THR A 150 -3.74 8.12 17.59
N PHE A 151 -3.11 8.05 16.39
CA PHE A 151 -1.69 7.76 16.24
C PHE A 151 -0.87 8.88 15.58
N GLY A 152 -1.46 10.08 15.43
CA GLY A 152 -0.78 11.23 14.86
C GLY A 152 -0.59 11.14 13.34
N GLY A 153 -1.50 10.43 12.65
CA GLY A 153 -1.45 10.28 11.20
C GLY A 153 -1.58 11.59 10.44
N ILE A 154 -2.26 12.59 10.98
CA ILE A 154 -2.37 13.94 10.41
C ILE A 154 -1.01 14.64 10.43
N ASP A 155 -0.31 14.59 11.57
CA ASP A 155 1.03 15.16 11.68
C ASP A 155 2.02 14.50 10.75
N ASP A 156 1.94 13.17 10.58
CA ASP A 156 2.80 12.42 9.67
C ASP A 156 2.47 12.75 8.20
N ILE A 157 1.20 12.97 7.85
CA ILE A 157 0.79 13.49 6.54
C ILE A 157 1.38 14.89 6.30
N GLU A 158 1.32 15.78 7.28
CA GLU A 158 1.85 17.16 7.16
C GLU A 158 3.37 17.18 6.99
N LYS A 159 4.07 16.26 7.65
CA LYS A 159 5.53 16.09 7.55
C LYS A 159 5.96 15.28 6.33
N GLY A 160 5.03 14.62 5.63
CA GLY A 160 5.34 13.72 4.53
C GLY A 160 6.10 12.47 4.98
N ILE A 161 5.63 11.79 6.04
CA ILE A 161 6.35 10.68 6.67
C ILE A 161 5.50 9.40 6.67
N ILE A 162 6.12 8.28 6.30
CA ILE A 162 5.58 6.91 6.46
C ILE A 162 6.13 6.32 7.75
N LYS A 163 5.26 6.09 8.72
CA LYS A 163 5.61 5.60 10.06
C LYS A 163 4.60 4.57 10.53
N THR A 164 5.04 3.54 11.26
CA THR A 164 4.15 2.54 11.85
C THR A 164 3.44 3.09 13.09
N PRO A 165 2.17 2.69 13.38
CA PRO A 165 1.44 3.16 14.57
C PRO A 165 2.01 2.58 15.87
N THR A 166 2.72 1.47 15.79
CA THR A 166 3.33 0.76 16.92
C THR A 166 4.80 0.45 16.61
N ASP A 167 5.42 -0.41 17.42
CA ASP A 167 6.77 -0.90 17.18
C ASP A 167 6.90 -1.46 15.75
N PRO A 168 7.80 -0.91 14.92
CA PRO A 168 7.98 -1.36 13.55
C PRO A 168 8.49 -2.80 13.46
N ASP A 169 9.30 -3.28 14.41
CA ASP A 169 9.78 -4.67 14.41
C ASP A 169 8.61 -5.65 14.55
N LYS A 170 7.67 -5.35 15.44
CA LYS A 170 6.45 -6.13 15.56
C LYS A 170 5.59 -6.04 14.30
N THR A 171 5.39 -4.83 13.79
CA THR A 171 4.57 -4.58 12.59
C THR A 171 5.05 -5.38 11.38
N PHE A 172 6.36 -5.47 11.15
CA PHE A 172 6.94 -6.21 10.02
C PHE A 172 7.13 -7.70 10.30
N SER A 173 7.26 -8.08 11.57
CA SER A 173 7.20 -9.49 11.97
C SER A 173 5.81 -10.08 11.76
N ASP A 174 4.76 -9.33 12.07
CA ASP A 174 3.37 -9.76 11.91
C ASP A 174 2.99 -9.94 10.41
N ASP A 175 3.28 -8.97 9.56
CA ASP A 175 3.09 -9.10 8.11
C ASP A 175 4.25 -8.45 7.34
N PRO A 176 5.22 -9.24 6.83
CA PRO A 176 6.36 -8.73 6.08
C PRO A 176 6.01 -7.95 4.81
N LEU A 177 4.82 -8.16 4.23
CA LEU A 177 4.37 -7.40 3.07
C LEU A 177 4.32 -5.89 3.34
N ARG A 178 4.12 -5.50 4.60
CA ARG A 178 4.11 -4.09 5.02
C ARG A 178 5.43 -3.38 4.73
N MET A 179 6.55 -4.10 4.64
CA MET A 179 7.84 -3.52 4.21
C MET A 179 7.78 -3.03 2.75
N LEU A 180 7.24 -3.85 1.83
CA LEU A 180 7.04 -3.44 0.44
C LEU A 180 5.99 -2.33 0.32
N ARG A 181 4.94 -2.38 1.15
CA ARG A 181 3.92 -1.33 1.23
C ARG A 181 4.50 0.02 1.68
N ALA A 182 5.50 0.01 2.61
CA ALA A 182 6.20 1.24 3.02
C ALA A 182 6.88 1.90 1.82
N ILE A 183 7.61 1.11 1.00
CA ILE A 183 8.25 1.59 -0.22
C ILE A 183 7.20 2.13 -1.20
N ARG A 184 6.12 1.37 -1.42
CA ARG A 184 5.05 1.80 -2.31
C ARG A 184 4.42 3.12 -1.88
N PHE A 185 4.03 3.26 -0.61
CA PHE A 185 3.44 4.51 -0.14
C PHE A 185 4.43 5.68 -0.18
N SER A 186 5.71 5.43 0.08
CA SER A 186 6.76 6.44 -0.11
C SER A 186 6.78 6.97 -1.55
N CYS A 187 6.66 6.08 -2.56
CA CYS A 187 6.61 6.48 -3.97
C CYS A 187 5.28 7.14 -4.36
N GLU A 188 4.14 6.54 -3.99
CA GLU A 188 2.81 7.02 -4.37
C GLU A 188 2.47 8.39 -3.77
N LEU A 189 2.97 8.67 -2.57
CA LEU A 189 2.69 9.89 -1.83
C LEU A 189 3.83 10.90 -1.87
N ASN A 190 5.00 10.48 -2.36
CA ASN A 190 6.27 11.23 -2.29
C ASN A 190 6.61 11.59 -0.85
N PHE A 191 6.54 10.60 0.05
CA PHE A 191 6.81 10.72 1.48
C PHE A 191 8.10 9.99 1.83
N ASP A 192 8.82 10.50 2.83
CA ASP A 192 9.96 9.83 3.41
C ASP A 192 9.52 8.72 4.39
N ILE A 193 10.34 7.68 4.51
CA ILE A 193 10.11 6.63 5.52
C ILE A 193 10.85 7.03 6.79
N ASP A 194 10.16 7.02 7.94
CA ASP A 194 10.74 7.29 9.26
C ASP A 194 11.97 6.42 9.52
N MET A 195 12.99 6.97 10.18
CA MET A 195 14.28 6.31 10.40
C MET A 195 14.16 4.98 11.18
N ASN A 196 13.34 4.93 12.22
CA ASN A 196 13.13 3.69 12.98
C ASN A 196 12.43 2.64 12.11
N THR A 197 11.48 3.08 11.28
CA THR A 197 10.80 2.24 10.30
C THR A 197 11.80 1.70 9.26
N GLN A 198 12.73 2.54 8.72
CA GLN A 198 13.78 2.09 7.81
C GLN A 198 14.71 1.05 8.44
N ASN A 199 15.16 1.30 9.67
CA ASN A 199 16.06 0.39 10.39
C ASN A 199 15.39 -0.97 10.62
N SER A 200 14.11 -0.97 10.98
CA SER A 200 13.36 -2.19 11.18
C SER A 200 13.12 -2.94 9.87
N ILE A 201 12.85 -2.24 8.75
CA ILE A 201 12.75 -2.87 7.41
C ILE A 201 14.05 -3.61 7.09
N LYS A 202 15.22 -2.96 7.25
CA LYS A 202 16.53 -3.60 7.01
C LYS A 202 16.72 -4.86 7.86
N LYS A 203 16.39 -4.78 9.14
CA LYS A 203 16.54 -5.88 10.11
C LYS A 203 15.65 -7.08 9.75
N ASN A 204 14.44 -6.83 9.25
CA ASN A 204 13.42 -7.85 8.96
C ASN A 204 13.35 -8.25 7.47
N SER A 205 14.26 -7.76 6.62
CA SER A 205 14.20 -7.93 5.15
C SER A 205 14.12 -9.40 4.71
N ASN A 206 14.81 -10.32 5.38
CA ASN A 206 14.78 -11.75 5.12
C ASN A 206 13.39 -12.37 5.27
N ARG A 207 12.51 -11.78 6.06
CA ARG A 207 11.13 -12.28 6.21
C ARG A 207 10.27 -12.14 4.94
N LEU A 208 10.73 -11.43 3.92
CA LEU A 208 10.06 -11.44 2.61
C LEU A 208 9.98 -12.84 1.99
N GLU A 209 10.89 -13.75 2.34
CA GLU A 209 10.94 -15.11 1.82
C GLU A 209 9.69 -15.95 2.16
N ILE A 210 8.94 -15.59 3.21
CA ILE A 210 7.68 -16.28 3.55
C ILE A 210 6.49 -15.81 2.70
N LEU A 211 6.65 -14.77 1.90
CA LEU A 211 5.59 -14.24 1.05
C LEU A 211 5.47 -15.02 -0.26
N SER A 212 4.27 -15.12 -0.79
CA SER A 212 4.07 -15.64 -2.15
C SER A 212 4.55 -14.62 -3.19
N SER A 213 5.14 -15.13 -4.29
CA SER A 213 5.60 -14.30 -5.41
C SER A 213 4.50 -13.40 -5.98
N GLU A 214 3.24 -13.85 -5.99
CA GLU A 214 2.07 -13.08 -6.43
C GLU A 214 1.91 -11.79 -5.63
N ARG A 215 1.99 -11.86 -4.28
CA ARG A 215 1.83 -10.67 -3.43
C ARG A 215 3.01 -9.70 -3.55
N ILE A 216 4.22 -10.25 -3.70
CA ILE A 216 5.41 -9.43 -3.97
C ILE A 216 5.23 -8.70 -5.30
N SER A 217 4.87 -9.43 -6.36
CA SER A 217 4.66 -8.86 -7.70
C SER A 217 3.58 -7.78 -7.71
N ASP A 218 2.50 -7.95 -6.95
CA ASP A 218 1.44 -6.94 -6.84
C ASP A 218 1.96 -5.61 -6.26
N GLU A 219 2.79 -5.66 -5.22
CA GLU A 219 3.38 -4.43 -4.64
C GLU A 219 4.45 -3.84 -5.57
N ILE A 220 5.28 -4.67 -6.22
CA ILE A 220 6.28 -4.21 -7.20
C ILE A 220 5.59 -3.56 -8.41
N ASN A 221 4.50 -4.14 -8.92
CA ASN A 221 3.71 -3.52 -9.98
C ASN A 221 3.22 -2.12 -9.60
N LYS A 222 2.75 -1.94 -8.37
CA LYS A 222 2.29 -0.62 -7.89
C LYS A 222 3.45 0.37 -7.73
N ILE A 223 4.62 -0.10 -7.27
CA ILE A 223 5.83 0.73 -7.23
C ILE A 223 6.23 1.14 -8.65
N LEU A 224 6.27 0.20 -9.58
CA LEU A 224 6.62 0.42 -10.98
C LEU A 224 5.63 1.37 -11.68
N MET A 225 4.38 1.38 -11.26
CA MET A 225 3.31 2.27 -11.78
C MET A 225 3.28 3.66 -11.14
N SER A 226 4.17 3.97 -10.17
CA SER A 226 4.29 5.32 -9.62
C SER A 226 4.84 6.31 -10.65
N GLU A 227 4.79 7.61 -10.32
CA GLU A 227 5.31 8.68 -11.19
C GLU A 227 6.83 8.60 -11.37
N THR A 228 7.56 8.22 -10.30
CA THR A 228 9.01 8.11 -10.30
C THR A 228 9.42 6.76 -9.70
N PRO A 229 9.27 5.66 -10.45
CA PRO A 229 9.57 4.30 -9.97
C PRO A 229 11.01 4.13 -9.48
N SER A 230 11.97 4.88 -10.04
CA SER A 230 13.37 4.83 -9.62
C SER A 230 13.55 5.05 -8.13
N ASN A 231 12.74 5.92 -7.50
CA ASN A 231 12.80 6.16 -6.06
C ASN A 231 12.42 4.91 -5.26
N GLY A 232 11.44 4.14 -5.76
CA GLY A 232 11.05 2.87 -5.16
C GLY A 232 12.17 1.84 -5.22
N PHE A 233 12.77 1.64 -6.38
CA PHE A 233 13.87 0.68 -6.54
C PHE A 233 15.14 1.08 -5.78
N LYS A 234 15.46 2.37 -5.71
CA LYS A 234 16.54 2.88 -4.84
C LYS A 234 16.26 2.61 -3.36
N ASN A 235 15.02 2.78 -2.90
CA ASN A 235 14.63 2.46 -1.53
C ASN A 235 14.64 0.93 -1.27
N LEU A 236 14.18 0.11 -2.21
CA LEU A 236 14.26 -1.35 -2.13
C LEU A 236 15.72 -1.81 -1.96
N GLU A 237 16.63 -1.24 -2.75
CA GLU A 237 18.07 -1.52 -2.67
C GLU A 237 18.65 -1.02 -1.33
N LYS A 238 18.46 0.24 -1.00
CA LYS A 238 18.95 0.88 0.24
C LYS A 238 18.53 0.13 1.51
N LEU A 239 17.31 -0.43 1.50
CA LEU A 239 16.70 -1.13 2.63
C LEU A 239 16.87 -2.66 2.57
N ASN A 240 17.71 -3.16 1.67
CA ASN A 240 18.05 -4.59 1.49
C ASN A 240 16.84 -5.48 1.12
N LEU A 241 15.78 -4.90 0.56
CA LEU A 241 14.62 -5.65 0.10
C LEU A 241 14.80 -6.19 -1.33
N LEU A 242 15.58 -5.48 -2.16
CA LEU A 242 15.75 -5.83 -3.58
C LEU A 242 16.43 -7.19 -3.76
N ASN A 243 17.34 -7.57 -2.85
CA ASN A 243 18.00 -8.89 -2.83
C ASN A 243 17.01 -10.08 -2.73
N HIS A 244 15.85 -9.84 -2.08
CA HIS A 244 14.81 -10.86 -1.89
C HIS A 244 13.71 -10.82 -2.95
N VAL A 245 13.67 -9.77 -3.76
CA VAL A 245 12.58 -9.52 -4.73
C VAL A 245 13.03 -9.68 -6.16
N LEU A 246 14.19 -9.11 -6.49
CA LEU A 246 14.77 -9.10 -7.84
C LEU A 246 16.30 -8.95 -7.73
N PRO A 247 17.01 -10.01 -7.25
CA PRO A 247 18.46 -9.95 -7.02
C PRO A 247 19.24 -9.65 -8.30
N GLU A 248 18.78 -10.09 -9.46
CA GLU A 248 19.44 -9.88 -10.75
C GLU A 248 19.57 -8.38 -11.09
N LEU A 249 18.68 -7.54 -10.58
CA LEU A 249 18.78 -6.10 -10.79
C LEU A 249 19.94 -5.49 -9.97
N ILE A 250 20.29 -6.10 -8.84
CA ILE A 250 21.45 -5.67 -8.01
C ILE A 250 22.76 -6.02 -8.71
N ASP A 251 22.82 -7.13 -9.43
CA ASP A 251 24.02 -7.55 -10.19
C ASP A 251 24.42 -6.53 -11.27
N LEU A 252 23.50 -5.62 -11.64
CA LEU A 252 23.78 -4.50 -12.54
C LEU A 252 24.51 -3.34 -11.86
N LYS A 253 24.55 -3.32 -10.51
CA LYS A 253 25.09 -2.20 -9.73
C LYS A 253 26.60 -2.25 -9.66
N GLY A 254 27.19 -1.07 -9.74
CA GLY A 254 28.62 -0.86 -9.58
C GLY A 254 29.32 -0.51 -10.89
N VAL A 255 30.49 0.09 -10.72
CA VAL A 255 31.38 0.48 -11.79
C VAL A 255 32.73 -0.15 -11.54
N GLU A 256 33.22 -0.91 -12.49
CA GLU A 256 34.55 -1.48 -12.46
C GLU A 256 35.50 -0.66 -13.34
N GLU A 257 36.72 -0.52 -12.89
CA GLU A 257 37.80 0.13 -13.62
C GLU A 257 38.90 -0.89 -13.95
N VAL A 258 39.23 -1.02 -15.23
CA VAL A 258 40.33 -1.84 -15.68
C VAL A 258 41.14 -1.02 -16.69
N GLU A 259 42.46 -0.91 -16.47
CA GLU A 259 43.39 -0.15 -17.32
C GLU A 259 42.91 1.32 -17.59
N GLY A 260 42.30 1.96 -16.57
CA GLY A 260 41.80 3.35 -16.66
C GLY A 260 40.48 3.49 -17.43
N GLN A 261 39.86 2.38 -17.82
CA GLN A 261 38.54 2.36 -18.50
C GLN A 261 37.44 1.90 -17.56
N THR A 262 36.38 2.68 -17.44
CA THR A 262 35.19 2.37 -16.66
C THR A 262 33.99 2.11 -17.56
N HIS A 263 32.96 1.47 -17.02
CA HIS A 263 31.64 1.38 -17.63
C HIS A 263 30.60 2.18 -16.84
N LYS A 264 29.43 2.42 -17.43
CA LYS A 264 28.30 3.02 -16.69
C LYS A 264 27.82 2.06 -15.62
N ASP A 265 27.32 2.62 -14.50
CA ASP A 265 26.51 1.86 -13.56
C ASP A 265 25.17 1.51 -14.23
N ASN A 266 25.02 0.23 -14.61
CA ASN A 266 23.85 -0.22 -15.35
C ASN A 266 22.58 -0.23 -14.48
N PHE A 267 22.68 -0.35 -13.15
CA PHE A 267 21.55 -0.25 -12.25
C PHE A 267 20.90 1.14 -12.34
N TYR A 268 21.68 2.20 -12.12
CA TYR A 268 21.14 3.56 -12.18
C TYR A 268 20.71 3.95 -13.59
N HIS A 269 21.41 3.46 -14.63
CA HIS A 269 20.98 3.66 -16.01
C HIS A 269 19.60 3.02 -16.26
N THR A 270 19.39 1.79 -15.83
CA THR A 270 18.10 1.09 -15.96
C THR A 270 16.99 1.84 -15.25
N LEU A 271 17.23 2.35 -14.05
CA LEU A 271 16.25 3.16 -13.33
C LEU A 271 15.88 4.46 -14.05
N GLU A 272 16.86 5.12 -14.70
CA GLU A 272 16.61 6.30 -15.52
C GLU A 272 15.73 5.96 -16.75
N VAL A 273 16.00 4.84 -17.41
CA VAL A 273 15.17 4.35 -18.53
C VAL A 273 13.74 4.08 -18.07
N VAL A 274 13.54 3.47 -16.90
CA VAL A 274 12.21 3.22 -16.32
C VAL A 274 11.48 4.52 -16.05
N ASP A 275 12.13 5.53 -15.47
CA ASP A 275 11.50 6.84 -15.23
C ASP A 275 11.10 7.53 -16.54
N ASN A 276 11.96 7.44 -17.58
CA ASN A 276 11.67 8.00 -18.88
C ASN A 276 10.46 7.38 -19.56
N ILE A 277 10.33 6.04 -19.49
CA ILE A 277 9.16 5.35 -20.07
C ILE A 277 7.90 5.59 -19.25
N SER A 278 8.03 5.74 -17.93
CA SER A 278 6.89 5.96 -17.03
C SER A 278 6.13 7.25 -17.33
N ARG A 279 6.78 8.24 -17.89
CA ARG A 279 6.17 9.51 -18.32
C ARG A 279 5.31 9.36 -19.59
N ASN A 280 5.50 8.28 -20.35
CA ASN A 280 4.92 8.09 -21.67
C ASN A 280 3.91 6.93 -21.75
N THR A 281 3.81 6.10 -20.72
CA THR A 281 2.89 4.96 -20.73
C THR A 281 2.43 4.55 -19.34
N GLU A 282 1.15 4.13 -19.27
CA GLU A 282 0.58 3.47 -18.10
C GLU A 282 0.55 1.93 -18.27
N ASN A 283 1.17 1.39 -19.30
CA ASN A 283 1.25 -0.04 -19.51
C ASN A 283 2.35 -0.64 -18.63
N VAL A 284 1.95 -1.41 -17.63
CA VAL A 284 2.86 -2.04 -16.67
C VAL A 284 3.89 -2.94 -17.34
N TRP A 285 3.52 -3.64 -18.41
CA TRP A 285 4.42 -4.57 -19.12
C TRP A 285 5.52 -3.83 -19.87
N LEU A 286 5.24 -2.66 -20.42
CA LEU A 286 6.28 -1.83 -21.04
C LEU A 286 7.25 -1.28 -19.98
N ARG A 287 6.76 -0.94 -18.79
CA ARG A 287 7.63 -0.53 -17.69
C ARG A 287 8.47 -1.69 -17.17
N TRP A 288 7.93 -2.92 -17.11
CA TRP A 288 8.70 -4.13 -16.85
C TRP A 288 9.76 -4.40 -17.91
N ALA A 289 9.42 -4.28 -19.19
CA ALA A 289 10.39 -4.44 -20.28
C ALA A 289 11.55 -3.45 -20.13
N ALA A 290 11.26 -2.19 -19.77
CA ALA A 290 12.28 -1.18 -19.48
C ALA A 290 13.13 -1.52 -18.25
N LEU A 291 12.54 -2.10 -17.20
CA LEU A 291 13.27 -2.52 -16.01
C LEU A 291 14.21 -3.70 -16.28
N LEU A 292 13.82 -4.60 -17.18
CA LEU A 292 14.54 -5.86 -17.44
C LEU A 292 15.43 -5.82 -18.70
N HIS A 293 15.39 -4.76 -19.52
CA HIS A 293 16.03 -4.73 -20.83
C HIS A 293 17.54 -5.00 -20.79
N ASP A 294 18.21 -4.61 -19.73
CA ASP A 294 19.65 -4.72 -19.55
C ASP A 294 20.09 -5.80 -18.56
N ILE A 295 19.16 -6.62 -18.05
CA ILE A 295 19.44 -7.57 -16.96
C ILE A 295 20.52 -8.61 -17.35
N GLY A 296 20.60 -8.95 -18.62
CA GLY A 296 21.62 -9.83 -19.18
C GLY A 296 23.03 -9.22 -19.23
N LYS A 297 23.22 -7.92 -18.93
CA LYS A 297 24.54 -7.29 -18.96
C LYS A 297 25.47 -7.80 -17.87
N ALA A 298 24.96 -8.10 -16.69
CA ALA A 298 25.79 -8.61 -15.60
C ALA A 298 26.53 -9.91 -15.97
N PRO A 299 25.86 -11.00 -16.42
CA PRO A 299 26.52 -12.25 -16.77
C PRO A 299 27.33 -12.19 -18.08
N THR A 300 27.08 -11.20 -18.97
CA THR A 300 27.81 -11.06 -20.25
C THR A 300 28.96 -10.06 -20.22
N LYS A 301 29.16 -9.38 -19.09
CA LYS A 301 30.21 -8.38 -18.92
C LYS A 301 31.60 -8.97 -19.12
N LYS A 302 32.38 -8.38 -20.04
CA LYS A 302 33.77 -8.77 -20.32
C LYS A 302 34.60 -7.53 -20.63
N PHE A 303 35.86 -7.55 -20.21
CA PHE A 303 36.85 -6.54 -20.58
C PHE A 303 37.76 -7.05 -21.70
N SER A 304 37.97 -6.22 -22.70
CA SER A 304 38.92 -6.47 -23.80
C SER A 304 39.90 -5.28 -23.90
N LYS A 305 41.20 -5.57 -23.93
CA LYS A 305 42.24 -4.51 -24.07
C LYS A 305 42.08 -3.67 -25.32
N LYS A 306 41.46 -4.21 -26.41
CA LYS A 306 41.29 -3.53 -27.68
C LYS A 306 40.05 -2.63 -27.73
N ILE A 307 38.97 -3.01 -27.01
CA ILE A 307 37.63 -2.42 -27.17
C ILE A 307 37.14 -1.79 -25.86
N GLY A 308 37.71 -2.17 -24.71
CA GLY A 308 37.22 -1.84 -23.38
C GLY A 308 36.14 -2.81 -22.90
N TRP A 309 35.20 -2.29 -22.12
CA TRP A 309 34.08 -3.06 -21.59
C TRP A 309 33.06 -3.42 -22.68
N THR A 310 32.63 -4.69 -22.71
CA THR A 310 31.63 -5.21 -23.66
C THR A 310 30.59 -6.05 -22.96
N PHE A 311 29.37 -6.12 -23.53
CA PHE A 311 28.20 -6.83 -23.01
C PHE A 311 27.52 -7.62 -24.13
N HIS A 312 28.32 -8.23 -25.02
CA HIS A 312 27.81 -8.93 -26.22
C HIS A 312 26.88 -10.07 -25.83
N GLY A 313 25.72 -10.12 -26.49
CA GLY A 313 24.73 -11.18 -26.34
C GLY A 313 23.83 -11.01 -25.10
N HIS A 314 23.87 -9.86 -24.40
CA HIS A 314 23.02 -9.61 -23.23
C HIS A 314 21.52 -9.63 -23.56
N GLU A 315 21.15 -9.35 -24.81
CA GLU A 315 19.80 -9.37 -25.36
C GLU A 315 19.20 -10.76 -25.52
N PHE A 316 20.03 -11.82 -25.41
CA PHE A 316 19.60 -13.23 -25.54
C PHE A 316 19.49 -13.96 -24.19
N ILE A 317 19.80 -13.31 -23.10
CA ILE A 317 19.70 -13.83 -21.74
C ILE A 317 18.47 -13.25 -21.06
#